data_9cacaa84fdf7fe802b1091a4dcb8ad75
#
_entry.id   9cacaa84fdf7fe802b1091a4dcb8ad75
#
_cell.length_a   1.000
_cell.length_b   1.000
_cell.length_c   1.000
_cell.angle_alpha   90.00
_cell.angle_beta   90.00
_cell.angle_gamma   90.00
#
_symmetry.space_group_name_H-M   'P 1'
#
loop_
_entity.id
_entity.type
_entity.pdbx_description
1 polymer ?
#
loop_
_entity_poly.entity_id
_entity_poly.type
_entity_poly.pdbx_seq_one_letter_code
_entity_poly.pdbx_strand_id
1 'polypeptide(L)'
;WYTAVPTMHQAILTRLRSHADAAKAAKLRFIRSSSASLPPQVMLELESAFDCPVIEAYGMTEASHQMASNALPPGKRKPGAVGLPAGPKIAIMDEAGHFLPQGTIGEVVIQGPNVTAGYDNNPDANLKAFADGWFRTGDQGRFDEDGYLFLTGRLKEIINRGGEKISPI
;
A
#
# COMPACT_ATOMS: atom_id res chain seq x y z
N TRP A 1 -6.29 -19.08 -2.72
CA TRP A 1 -5.73 -17.73 -2.89
C TRP A 1 -4.21 -17.78 -2.81
N TYR A 2 -3.54 -16.77 -3.36
CA TYR A 2 -2.12 -16.55 -3.11
C TYR A 2 -1.84 -15.06 -2.89
N THR A 3 -0.67 -14.77 -2.30
CA THR A 3 -0.14 -13.41 -2.16
C THR A 3 1.24 -13.34 -2.79
N ALA A 4 1.53 -12.22 -3.46
CA ALA A 4 2.82 -11.99 -4.10
C ALA A 4 3.11 -10.49 -4.24
N VAL A 5 4.33 -10.17 -4.63
CA VAL A 5 4.74 -8.81 -5.01
C VAL A 5 4.52 -8.58 -6.50
N PRO A 6 4.42 -7.32 -6.98
CA PRO A 6 4.12 -7.03 -8.39
C PRO A 6 5.03 -7.71 -9.41
N THR A 7 6.32 -7.83 -9.14
CA THR A 7 7.28 -8.52 -10.03
C THR A 7 6.98 -10.00 -10.20
N MET A 8 6.51 -10.67 -9.13
CA MET A 8 6.07 -12.07 -9.21
C MET A 8 4.77 -12.21 -9.99
N HIS A 9 3.82 -11.28 -9.83
CA HIS A 9 2.59 -11.24 -10.63
C HIS A 9 2.89 -11.12 -12.12
N GLN A 10 3.80 -10.22 -12.51
CA GLN A 10 4.24 -10.07 -13.91
C GLN A 10 4.91 -11.33 -14.45
N ALA A 11 5.75 -12.00 -13.64
CA ALA A 11 6.37 -13.26 -14.02
C ALA A 11 5.32 -14.37 -14.22
N ILE A 12 4.31 -14.45 -13.37
CA ILE A 12 3.17 -15.37 -13.51
C ILE A 12 2.43 -15.10 -14.83
N LEU A 13 2.02 -13.85 -15.09
CA LEU A 13 1.33 -13.46 -16.32
C LEU A 13 2.15 -13.82 -17.58
N THR A 14 3.45 -13.59 -17.53
CA THR A 14 4.35 -13.96 -18.63
C THR A 14 4.34 -15.48 -18.88
N ARG A 15 4.37 -16.29 -17.82
CA ARG A 15 4.32 -17.77 -17.92
C ARG A 15 2.98 -18.26 -18.40
N LEU A 16 1.88 -17.60 -18.07
CA LEU A 16 0.54 -18.00 -18.49
C LEU A 16 0.33 -17.93 -20.01
N ARG A 17 1.14 -17.17 -20.75
CA ARG A 17 1.09 -17.15 -22.23
C ARG A 17 1.30 -18.54 -22.84
N SER A 18 2.08 -19.40 -22.18
CA SER A 18 2.33 -20.79 -22.62
C SER A 18 1.65 -21.85 -21.74
N HIS A 19 0.89 -21.43 -20.70
CA HIS A 19 0.27 -22.32 -19.71
C HIS A 19 -1.14 -21.83 -19.34
N ALA A 20 -1.93 -21.40 -20.33
CA ALA A 20 -3.26 -20.80 -20.09
C ALA A 20 -4.23 -21.71 -19.31
N ASP A 21 -4.12 -23.03 -19.51
CA ASP A 21 -4.97 -24.01 -18.82
C ASP A 21 -4.68 -24.08 -17.30
N ALA A 22 -3.44 -23.74 -16.88
CA ALA A 22 -3.10 -23.71 -15.47
C ALA A 22 -3.86 -22.63 -14.70
N ALA A 23 -4.09 -21.45 -15.30
CA ALA A 23 -4.87 -20.39 -14.70
C ALA A 23 -6.34 -20.82 -14.50
N LYS A 24 -6.94 -21.41 -15.55
CA LYS A 24 -8.34 -21.91 -15.50
C LYS A 24 -8.52 -23.02 -14.46
N ALA A 25 -7.52 -23.87 -14.29
CA ALA A 25 -7.55 -24.96 -13.32
C ALA A 25 -7.37 -24.50 -11.87
N ALA A 26 -6.77 -23.31 -11.64
CA ALA A 26 -6.35 -22.87 -10.32
C ALA A 26 -7.51 -22.56 -9.35
N LYS A 27 -8.71 -22.21 -9.83
CA LYS A 27 -9.94 -21.91 -9.05
C LYS A 27 -9.65 -21.03 -7.80
N LEU A 28 -8.96 -19.93 -8.00
CA LEU A 28 -8.58 -19.02 -6.92
C LEU A 28 -9.80 -18.25 -6.40
N ARG A 29 -9.89 -18.05 -5.09
CA ARG A 29 -10.89 -17.16 -4.47
C ARG A 29 -10.54 -15.69 -4.67
N PHE A 30 -9.27 -15.36 -4.59
CA PHE A 30 -8.72 -14.03 -4.80
C PHE A 30 -7.19 -14.10 -4.90
N ILE A 31 -6.59 -13.02 -5.40
CA ILE A 31 -5.15 -12.77 -5.41
C ILE A 31 -4.89 -11.53 -4.54
N ARG A 32 -3.82 -11.56 -3.73
CA ARG A 32 -3.39 -10.41 -2.94
C ARG A 32 -2.03 -9.90 -3.41
N SER A 33 -1.94 -8.61 -3.69
CA SER A 33 -0.68 -7.92 -3.97
C SER A 33 -0.31 -7.01 -2.81
N SER A 34 0.97 -7.00 -2.44
CA SER A 34 1.50 -6.11 -1.39
C SER A 34 3.00 -5.88 -1.55
N SER A 35 3.58 -5.05 -0.69
CA SER A 35 5.01 -4.71 -0.59
C SER A 35 5.54 -3.75 -1.65
N ALA A 36 4.80 -3.49 -2.72
CA ALA A 36 5.05 -2.45 -3.71
C ALA A 36 3.74 -2.09 -4.42
N SER A 37 3.69 -0.94 -5.08
CA SER A 37 2.53 -0.50 -5.87
C SER A 37 2.26 -1.47 -7.02
N LEU A 38 1.03 -1.94 -7.15
CA LEU A 38 0.60 -2.80 -8.24
C LEU A 38 0.15 -1.91 -9.42
N PRO A 39 0.79 -2.01 -10.60
CA PRO A 39 0.29 -1.31 -11.76
C PRO A 39 -1.17 -1.72 -12.06
N PRO A 40 -2.09 -0.76 -12.28
CA PRO A 40 -3.50 -1.06 -12.54
C PRO A 40 -3.71 -2.06 -13.69
N GLN A 41 -2.90 -1.97 -14.74
CA GLN A 41 -2.93 -2.89 -15.86
C GLN A 41 -2.64 -4.34 -15.44
N VAL A 42 -1.64 -4.54 -14.58
CA VAL A 42 -1.29 -5.88 -14.06
C VAL A 42 -2.42 -6.46 -13.21
N MET A 43 -3.10 -5.61 -12.43
CA MET A 43 -4.28 -6.01 -11.67
C MET A 43 -5.38 -6.55 -12.58
N LEU A 44 -5.73 -5.81 -13.64
CA LEU A 44 -6.77 -6.18 -14.59
C LEU A 44 -6.41 -7.47 -15.37
N GLU A 45 -5.15 -7.61 -15.77
CA GLU A 45 -4.66 -8.81 -16.45
C GLU A 45 -4.74 -10.06 -15.57
N LEU A 46 -4.41 -9.93 -14.27
CA LEU A 46 -4.55 -11.03 -13.29
C LEU A 46 -6.01 -11.41 -13.09
N GLU A 47 -6.91 -10.43 -12.92
CA GLU A 47 -8.35 -10.68 -12.78
C GLU A 47 -8.91 -11.40 -13.99
N SER A 48 -8.52 -10.96 -15.21
CA SER A 48 -8.93 -11.60 -16.46
C SER A 48 -8.38 -13.03 -16.61
N ALA A 49 -7.11 -13.24 -16.22
CA ALA A 49 -6.45 -14.54 -16.39
C ALA A 49 -6.97 -15.61 -15.42
N PHE A 50 -7.29 -15.23 -14.18
CA PHE A 50 -7.67 -16.17 -13.13
C PHE A 50 -9.16 -16.16 -12.80
N ASP A 51 -9.94 -15.29 -13.40
CA ASP A 51 -11.38 -15.10 -13.11
C ASP A 51 -11.66 -14.94 -11.59
N CYS A 52 -10.84 -14.14 -10.93
CA CYS A 52 -10.99 -13.90 -9.50
C CYS A 52 -10.53 -12.48 -9.13
N PRO A 53 -11.07 -11.90 -8.03
CA PRO A 53 -10.69 -10.56 -7.61
C PRO A 53 -9.23 -10.48 -7.19
N VAL A 54 -8.58 -9.37 -7.58
CA VAL A 54 -7.25 -8.99 -7.08
C VAL A 54 -7.42 -7.86 -6.06
N ILE A 55 -6.82 -8.00 -4.89
CA ILE A 55 -6.80 -6.97 -3.85
C ILE A 55 -5.37 -6.48 -3.64
N GLU A 56 -5.21 -5.17 -3.61
CA GLU A 56 -3.97 -4.53 -3.20
C GLU A 56 -4.05 -4.20 -1.71
N ALA A 57 -2.94 -4.38 -1.00
CA ALA A 57 -2.85 -4.11 0.43
C ALA A 57 -1.51 -3.46 0.77
N TYR A 58 -1.53 -2.61 1.80
CA TYR A 58 -0.39 -1.89 2.31
C TYR A 58 -0.11 -2.28 3.75
N GLY A 59 1.16 -2.42 4.06
CA GLY A 59 1.60 -2.74 5.40
C GLY A 59 3.11 -2.66 5.56
N MET A 60 3.54 -2.70 6.82
CA MET A 60 4.94 -2.70 7.22
C MET A 60 5.12 -3.48 8.52
N THR A 61 6.34 -3.86 8.81
CA THR A 61 6.69 -4.63 10.01
C THR A 61 6.27 -3.90 11.28
N GLU A 62 6.45 -2.60 11.32
CA GLU A 62 6.13 -1.73 12.44
C GLU A 62 4.62 -1.64 12.75
N ALA A 63 3.77 -2.13 11.85
CA ALA A 63 2.31 -2.19 12.03
C ALA A 63 1.79 -3.64 12.09
N SER A 64 2.62 -4.60 12.48
CA SER A 64 2.26 -6.04 12.49
C SER A 64 1.67 -6.46 11.13
N HIS A 65 2.26 -5.95 10.07
CA HIS A 65 2.02 -6.15 8.66
C HIS A 65 0.89 -5.28 8.07
N GLN A 66 -0.40 -5.45 8.43
CA GLN A 66 -1.48 -4.83 7.67
C GLN A 66 -1.90 -3.46 8.19
N MET A 67 -1.97 -2.50 7.29
CA MET A 67 -2.40 -1.12 7.56
C MET A 67 -3.64 -0.74 6.74
N ALA A 68 -3.62 -1.00 5.43
CA ALA A 68 -4.75 -0.77 4.54
C ALA A 68 -4.95 -1.95 3.59
N SER A 69 -6.16 -2.15 3.10
CA SER A 69 -6.48 -3.17 2.12
C SER A 69 -7.71 -2.81 1.31
N ASN A 70 -7.69 -3.13 0.02
CA ASN A 70 -8.92 -3.21 -0.76
C ASN A 70 -9.82 -4.32 -0.22
N ALA A 71 -11.13 -4.11 -0.29
CA ALA A 71 -12.11 -5.08 0.16
C ALA A 71 -12.29 -6.21 -0.87
N LEU A 72 -12.67 -7.41 -0.38
CA LEU A 72 -13.21 -8.45 -1.25
C LEU A 72 -14.64 -8.11 -1.67
N PRO A 73 -15.13 -8.61 -2.83
CA PRO A 73 -16.53 -8.47 -3.22
C PRO A 73 -17.48 -8.92 -2.10
N PRO A 74 -18.62 -8.21 -1.88
CA PRO A 74 -19.18 -7.13 -2.72
C PRO A 74 -18.55 -5.74 -2.47
N GLY A 75 -17.51 -5.61 -1.65
CA GLY A 75 -16.82 -4.36 -1.42
C GLY A 75 -16.12 -3.83 -2.68
N LYS A 76 -16.02 -2.51 -2.77
CA LYS A 76 -15.34 -1.87 -3.91
C LYS A 76 -13.82 -2.05 -3.83
N ARG A 77 -13.20 -2.21 -4.98
CA ARG A 77 -11.73 -2.17 -5.18
C ARG A 77 -11.41 -1.03 -6.12
N LYS A 78 -10.35 -0.28 -5.84
CA LYS A 78 -9.87 0.80 -6.70
C LYS A 78 -8.45 0.47 -7.16
N PRO A 79 -8.25 0.21 -8.47
CA PRO A 79 -6.90 0.01 -9.01
C PRO A 79 -5.99 1.21 -8.70
N GLY A 80 -4.77 0.93 -8.22
CA GLY A 80 -3.81 1.95 -7.81
C GLY A 80 -4.00 2.48 -6.39
N ALA A 81 -5.11 2.15 -5.70
CA ALA A 81 -5.29 2.42 -4.29
C ALA A 81 -4.93 1.18 -3.45
N VAL A 82 -4.26 1.38 -2.33
CA VAL A 82 -3.97 0.30 -1.37
C VAL A 82 -5.16 -0.02 -0.47
N GLY A 83 -6.29 0.67 -0.65
CA GLY A 83 -7.56 0.38 0.00
C GLY A 83 -7.93 1.29 1.16
N LEU A 84 -8.84 0.82 1.99
CA LEU A 84 -9.30 1.48 3.20
C LEU A 84 -8.44 1.08 4.40
N PRO A 85 -8.36 1.89 5.47
CA PRO A 85 -7.72 1.48 6.72
C PRO A 85 -8.26 0.12 7.21
N ALA A 86 -7.36 -0.80 7.53
CA ALA A 86 -7.69 -2.18 7.87
C ALA A 86 -6.77 -2.74 8.98
N GLY A 87 -6.70 -2.01 10.06
CA GLY A 87 -5.88 -2.27 11.24
C GLY A 87 -5.76 -1.02 12.07
N PRO A 88 -4.69 -0.22 11.93
CA PRO A 88 -4.54 1.03 12.64
C PRO A 88 -5.43 2.13 12.05
N LYS A 89 -5.56 3.23 12.78
CA LYS A 89 -5.97 4.52 12.19
C LYS A 89 -4.87 4.98 11.25
N ILE A 90 -5.25 5.59 10.13
CA ILE A 90 -4.32 6.17 9.16
C ILE A 90 -4.72 7.64 8.97
N ALA A 91 -3.73 8.53 8.94
CA ALA A 91 -3.91 9.94 8.63
C ALA A 91 -2.79 10.41 7.71
N ILE A 92 -2.95 11.60 7.15
CA ILE A 92 -1.91 12.28 6.36
C ILE A 92 -1.43 13.49 7.17
N MET A 93 -0.11 13.68 7.23
CA MET A 93 0.53 14.70 8.06
C MET A 93 1.57 15.47 7.26
N ASP A 94 1.75 16.75 7.56
CA ASP A 94 2.83 17.55 7.01
C ASP A 94 4.17 17.34 7.78
N GLU A 95 5.22 18.02 7.32
CA GLU A 95 6.54 17.96 7.96
C GLU A 95 6.53 18.57 9.38
N ALA A 96 5.63 19.52 9.64
CA ALA A 96 5.49 20.20 10.94
C ALA A 96 4.66 19.38 11.95
N GLY A 97 4.03 18.28 11.53
CA GLY A 97 3.22 17.42 12.38
C GLY A 97 1.73 17.77 12.39
N HIS A 98 1.25 18.62 11.48
CA HIS A 98 -0.18 18.93 11.37
C HIS A 98 -0.89 17.95 10.45
N PHE A 99 -2.10 17.58 10.82
CA PHE A 99 -2.94 16.75 9.96
C PHE A 99 -3.41 17.51 8.72
N LEU A 100 -3.33 16.85 7.58
CA LEU A 100 -3.75 17.39 6.29
C LEU A 100 -5.16 16.92 5.93
N PRO A 101 -5.95 17.77 5.26
CA PRO A 101 -7.28 17.40 4.80
C PRO A 101 -7.22 16.35 3.68
N GLN A 102 -8.34 15.68 3.49
CA GLN A 102 -8.55 14.71 2.41
C GLN A 102 -8.21 15.33 1.04
N GLY A 103 -7.60 14.55 0.17
CA GLY A 103 -7.11 14.97 -1.15
C GLY A 103 -5.69 15.55 -1.13
N THR A 104 -5.19 15.99 0.02
CA THR A 104 -3.84 16.59 0.13
C THR A 104 -2.79 15.51 0.27
N ILE A 105 -1.67 15.67 -0.43
CA ILE A 105 -0.51 14.78 -0.35
C ILE A 105 0.36 15.15 0.85
N GLY A 106 0.73 14.16 1.64
CA GLY A 106 1.64 14.29 2.80
C GLY A 106 2.17 12.94 3.24
N GLU A 107 2.80 12.92 4.41
CA GLU A 107 3.28 11.67 4.99
C GLU A 107 2.12 10.84 5.55
N VAL A 108 2.11 9.57 5.23
CA VAL A 108 1.19 8.60 5.83
C VAL A 108 1.65 8.34 7.27
N VAL A 109 0.77 8.56 8.24
CA VAL A 109 1.01 8.27 9.65
C VAL A 109 -0.03 7.33 10.21
N ILE A 110 0.34 6.50 11.17
CA ILE A 110 -0.51 5.45 11.72
C ILE A 110 -0.54 5.46 13.25
N GLN A 111 -1.68 5.05 13.81
CA GLN A 111 -1.86 4.88 15.25
C GLN A 111 -2.80 3.71 15.52
N GLY A 112 -2.41 2.79 16.39
CA GLY A 112 -3.26 1.66 16.77
C GLY A 112 -2.54 0.62 17.62
N PRO A 113 -3.28 -0.35 18.14
CA PRO A 113 -2.72 -1.38 19.02
C PRO A 113 -1.76 -2.36 18.30
N ASN A 114 -1.81 -2.40 16.97
CA ASN A 114 -0.92 -3.21 16.14
C ASN A 114 0.35 -2.47 15.69
N VAL A 115 0.47 -1.18 16.06
CA VAL A 115 1.66 -0.36 15.75
C VAL A 115 2.70 -0.57 16.84
N THR A 116 3.97 -0.69 16.43
CA THR A 116 5.09 -0.85 17.37
C THR A 116 5.12 0.27 18.41
N ALA A 117 5.56 -0.05 19.62
CA ALA A 117 5.83 0.94 20.65
C ALA A 117 7.18 1.67 20.44
N GLY A 118 7.99 1.19 19.50
CA GLY A 118 9.30 1.76 19.17
C GLY A 118 10.34 0.68 18.78
N TYR A 119 11.49 1.16 18.37
CA TYR A 119 12.67 0.33 18.09
C TYR A 119 13.44 0.06 19.38
N ASP A 120 13.82 -1.18 19.60
CA ASP A 120 14.56 -1.58 20.78
C ASP A 120 15.96 -0.93 20.82
N ASN A 121 16.35 -0.41 21.98
CA ASN A 121 17.65 0.24 22.23
C ASN A 121 18.03 1.34 21.20
N ASN A 122 17.05 2.03 20.59
CA ASN A 122 17.30 3.08 19.61
C ASN A 122 16.48 4.36 19.86
N PRO A 123 16.81 5.12 20.92
CA PRO A 123 16.06 6.32 21.30
C PRO A 123 16.05 7.40 20.21
N ASP A 124 17.12 7.56 19.46
CA ASP A 124 17.22 8.57 18.39
C ASP A 124 16.28 8.25 17.21
N ALA A 125 16.16 6.96 16.85
CA ALA A 125 15.19 6.54 15.85
C ALA A 125 13.76 6.72 16.36
N ASN A 126 13.50 6.39 17.62
CA ASN A 126 12.18 6.53 18.23
C ASN A 126 11.72 7.98 18.28
N LEU A 127 12.61 8.92 18.63
CA LEU A 127 12.30 10.35 18.65
C LEU A 127 11.84 10.87 17.26
N LYS A 128 12.40 10.31 16.18
CA LYS A 128 12.06 10.68 14.80
C LYS A 128 10.87 9.92 14.24
N ALA A 129 10.62 8.71 14.77
CA ALA A 129 9.58 7.83 14.26
C ALA A 129 8.17 8.20 14.74
N PHE A 130 8.04 9.03 15.78
CA PHE A 130 6.74 9.39 16.35
C PHE A 130 6.52 10.90 16.39
N ALA A 131 5.28 11.31 16.10
CA ALA A 131 4.77 12.66 16.28
C ALA A 131 3.41 12.58 16.97
N ASP A 132 3.28 13.14 18.17
CA ASP A 132 2.05 13.15 18.97
C ASP A 132 1.34 11.78 19.09
N GLY A 133 2.14 10.72 19.27
CA GLY A 133 1.65 9.35 19.39
C GLY A 133 1.27 8.68 18.05
N TRP A 134 1.56 9.31 16.90
CA TRP A 134 1.44 8.74 15.58
C TRP A 134 2.80 8.29 15.06
N PHE A 135 2.85 7.07 14.53
CA PHE A 135 4.06 6.54 13.90
C PHE A 135 4.17 7.08 12.47
N ARG A 136 5.33 7.62 12.12
CA ARG A 136 5.68 8.17 10.81
C ARG A 136 6.22 7.05 9.93
N THR A 137 5.49 6.72 8.86
CA THR A 137 5.85 5.58 8.00
C THR A 137 7.00 5.87 7.04
N GLY A 138 7.25 7.16 6.76
CA GLY A 138 8.15 7.59 5.71
C GLY A 138 7.59 7.41 4.29
N ASP A 139 6.37 6.90 4.16
CA ASP A 139 5.66 6.80 2.89
C ASP A 139 4.80 8.04 2.66
N GLN A 140 4.67 8.47 1.41
CA GLN A 140 3.84 9.60 1.02
C GLN A 140 2.55 9.10 0.39
N GLY A 141 1.44 9.77 0.68
CA GLY A 141 0.15 9.39 0.13
C GLY A 141 -0.93 10.44 0.33
N ARG A 142 -2.13 10.10 -0.11
CA ARG A 142 -3.35 10.89 0.08
C ARG A 142 -4.57 9.99 0.15
N PHE A 143 -5.63 10.46 0.76
CA PHE A 143 -6.96 9.85 0.65
C PHE A 143 -7.76 10.47 -0.48
N ASP A 144 -8.54 9.65 -1.18
CA ASP A 144 -9.57 10.15 -2.11
C ASP A 144 -10.89 10.43 -1.36
N GLU A 145 -11.90 10.89 -2.11
CA GLU A 145 -13.22 11.27 -1.59
C GLU A 145 -13.96 10.12 -0.89
N ASP A 146 -13.70 8.87 -1.28
CA ASP A 146 -14.28 7.68 -0.68
C ASP A 146 -13.43 7.12 0.49
N GLY A 147 -12.33 7.77 0.87
CA GLY A 147 -11.44 7.36 1.95
C GLY A 147 -10.45 6.26 1.57
N TYR A 148 -10.23 6.02 0.27
CA TYR A 148 -9.19 5.09 -0.19
C TYR A 148 -7.82 5.75 -0.17
N LEU A 149 -6.84 5.03 0.39
CA LEU A 149 -5.45 5.48 0.44
C LEU A 149 -4.73 5.18 -0.88
N PHE A 150 -4.11 6.21 -1.44
CA PHE A 150 -3.19 6.14 -2.57
C PHE A 150 -1.79 6.48 -2.08
N LEU A 151 -0.82 5.61 -2.33
CA LEU A 151 0.58 5.89 -2.08
C LEU A 151 1.17 6.61 -3.29
N THR A 152 1.95 7.66 -3.05
CA THR A 152 2.56 8.51 -4.10
C THR A 152 4.07 8.48 -4.10
N GLY A 153 4.70 7.84 -3.10
CA GLY A 153 6.14 7.68 -3.04
C GLY A 153 6.66 7.38 -1.64
N ARG A 154 7.99 7.35 -1.53
CA ARG A 154 8.71 7.34 -0.24
C ARG A 154 9.45 8.64 -0.04
N LEU A 155 9.32 9.24 1.14
CA LEU A 155 9.94 10.53 1.44
C LEU A 155 11.47 10.53 1.27
N LYS A 156 12.13 9.41 1.58
CA LYS A 156 13.59 9.24 1.41
C LYS A 156 14.01 9.03 -0.05
N GLU A 157 13.10 8.65 -0.93
CA GLU A 157 13.36 8.35 -2.34
C GLU A 157 12.94 9.51 -3.26
N ILE A 158 12.27 10.54 -2.70
CA ILE A 158 11.87 11.71 -3.46
C ILE A 158 13.11 12.51 -3.90
N ILE A 159 13.24 12.66 -5.21
CA ILE A 159 14.33 13.44 -5.83
C ILE A 159 13.88 14.91 -5.88
N ASN A 160 14.62 15.79 -5.20
CA ASN A 160 14.41 17.23 -5.31
C ASN A 160 15.26 17.77 -6.48
N ARG A 161 14.62 18.19 -7.56
CA ARG A 161 15.27 18.78 -8.73
C ARG A 161 14.72 20.17 -9.00
N GLY A 162 15.51 21.20 -8.70
CA GLY A 162 15.13 22.59 -8.98
C GLY A 162 13.85 23.08 -8.30
N GLY A 163 13.50 22.52 -7.12
CA GLY A 163 12.25 22.82 -6.40
C GLY A 163 11.10 21.87 -6.71
N GLU A 164 11.21 21.00 -7.69
CA GLU A 164 10.24 19.94 -7.96
C GLU A 164 10.56 18.67 -7.17
N LYS A 165 9.54 18.09 -6.55
CA LYS A 165 9.63 16.80 -5.85
C LYS A 165 9.20 15.69 -6.83
N ILE A 166 10.15 14.90 -7.31
CA ILE A 166 9.92 13.80 -8.24
C ILE A 166 9.94 12.48 -7.46
N SER A 167 8.82 11.75 -7.48
CA SER A 167 8.77 10.37 -6.95
C SER A 167 9.20 9.39 -8.04
N PRO A 168 10.04 8.39 -7.73
CA PRO A 168 10.43 7.33 -8.67
C PRO A 168 9.31 6.29 -8.91
N ILE A 169 8.16 6.43 -8.26
CA ILE A 169 6.99 5.54 -8.41
C ILE A 169 6.03 6.08 -9.46
#